data_fbc757b4c7ac35bea4c88f622a15ed76
#
_entry.id   fbc757b4c7ac35bea4c88f622a15ed76
#
_cell.length_a   1.000
_cell.length_b   1.000
_cell.length_c   1.000
_cell.angle_alpha   90.00
_cell.angle_beta   90.00
_cell.angle_gamma   90.00
#
_symmetry.space_group_name_H-M   'P 1'
#
loop_
_entity.id
_entity.type
_entity.pdbx_description
1 polymer ?
#
loop_
_entity_poly.entity_id
_entity_poly.type
_entity_poly.pdbx_seq_one_letter_code
_entity_poly.pdbx_strand_id
1 'polypeptide(L)'
;MLFRSAVLRDYQTQLDAVYNAVHNVEPEHRDIVVPVAPEPGTVNTAISEEILRKIAATQTATPEGFVIHPKLAPQLAKRTQMLDEGSVDWSTGEMFAFGSLLLEGHPIRLAGQDVRRGTFSNRHACIVDQNTGADWFPLQGLIGNDNQFFVFDSLLSEYAAMGFEYGYSLVRDNALVMWEAQFGDFANGAQTVIDEFISSALQKWGERSSVALLLPHGYEGQGPDHSSARIERYLALCAEANMTVAQPSTPASYFHLLRWHMKNPARRPLVVFEPKSMLRLKAAASGLKDFTTGTFQKVIDDPSVQNASRLILCSGKIYYEDRKSTRLNSSHRCISYAVFCLKKK
;
A
#
# COMPACT_ATOMS: atom_id res chain seq x y z
N MET A 1 -20.13 50.95 5.21
CA MET A 1 -20.84 50.36 6.38
C MET A 1 -22.15 49.67 5.99
N LEU A 2 -23.02 50.24 5.20
CA LEU A 2 -24.36 49.64 4.85
C LEU A 2 -24.27 48.27 4.17
N PHE A 3 -23.35 48.06 3.23
CA PHE A 3 -23.19 46.80 2.53
C PHE A 3 -22.82 45.62 3.48
N ARG A 4 -21.82 45.87 4.36
CA ARG A 4 -21.42 44.87 5.37
C ARG A 4 -22.57 44.45 6.29
N SER A 5 -23.36 45.42 6.74
CA SER A 5 -24.50 45.20 7.62
C SER A 5 -25.64 44.47 6.92
N ALA A 6 -25.82 44.65 5.61
CA ALA A 6 -26.80 43.90 4.82
C ALA A 6 -26.40 42.43 4.66
N VAL A 7 -25.14 42.20 4.27
CA VAL A 7 -24.61 40.84 4.12
C VAL A 7 -24.64 40.05 5.44
N LEU A 8 -24.29 40.68 6.56
CA LEU A 8 -24.36 40.04 7.88
C LEU A 8 -25.81 39.70 8.27
N ARG A 9 -26.78 40.57 7.99
CA ARG A 9 -28.19 40.25 8.28
C ARG A 9 -28.70 39.12 7.41
N ASP A 10 -28.38 39.13 6.12
CA ASP A 10 -28.77 38.05 5.20
C ASP A 10 -28.18 36.69 5.66
N TYR A 11 -26.90 36.65 5.99
CA TYR A 11 -26.23 35.48 6.52
C TYR A 11 -26.86 35.01 7.83
N GLN A 12 -27.16 35.91 8.77
CA GLN A 12 -27.81 35.57 10.01
C GLN A 12 -29.21 34.99 9.77
N THR A 13 -29.97 35.58 8.85
CA THR A 13 -31.30 35.09 8.49
C THR A 13 -31.24 33.63 7.94
N GLN A 14 -30.23 33.33 7.10
CA GLN A 14 -30.02 31.98 6.57
C GLN A 14 -29.64 30.99 7.68
N LEU A 15 -28.74 31.39 8.59
CA LEU A 15 -28.39 30.56 9.75
C LEU A 15 -29.58 30.27 10.66
N ASP A 16 -30.38 31.28 10.96
CA ASP A 16 -31.57 31.16 11.80
C ASP A 16 -32.62 30.23 11.14
N ALA A 17 -32.77 30.32 9.81
CA ALA A 17 -33.65 29.42 9.05
C ALA A 17 -33.19 27.97 9.13
N VAL A 18 -31.90 27.70 8.93
CA VAL A 18 -31.32 26.36 9.06
C VAL A 18 -31.42 25.85 10.49
N TYR A 19 -31.06 26.69 11.47
CA TYR A 19 -31.20 26.36 12.90
C TYR A 19 -32.61 25.94 13.27
N ASN A 20 -33.61 26.73 12.89
CA ASN A 20 -35.00 26.43 13.18
C ASN A 20 -35.48 25.17 12.45
N ALA A 21 -35.04 24.93 11.23
CA ALA A 21 -35.38 23.72 10.49
C ALA A 21 -34.81 22.46 11.15
N VAL A 22 -33.63 22.51 11.70
CA VAL A 22 -33.00 21.38 12.41
C VAL A 22 -33.57 21.17 13.80
N HIS A 23 -33.85 22.24 14.56
CA HIS A 23 -34.37 22.14 15.92
C HIS A 23 -35.84 21.73 16.01
N ASN A 24 -36.61 21.94 14.93
CA ASN A 24 -37.99 21.51 14.86
C ASN A 24 -38.18 20.08 14.35
N VAL A 25 -37.07 19.39 14.00
CA VAL A 25 -37.09 17.95 13.68
C VAL A 25 -36.73 17.19 14.95
N GLU A 26 -37.58 16.30 15.39
CA GLU A 26 -37.22 15.35 16.46
C GLU A 26 -35.94 14.61 16.02
N PRO A 27 -34.89 14.57 16.85
CA PRO A 27 -33.67 13.85 16.49
C PRO A 27 -34.03 12.39 16.25
N GLU A 28 -33.96 11.93 15.01
CA GLU A 28 -33.90 10.50 14.75
C GLU A 28 -32.70 9.94 15.51
N HIS A 29 -32.94 9.23 16.58
CA HIS A 29 -31.92 8.38 17.19
C HIS A 29 -31.54 7.33 16.15
N ARG A 30 -30.55 7.63 15.33
CA ARG A 30 -29.87 6.61 14.56
C ARG A 30 -28.92 5.95 15.52
N ASP A 31 -29.26 4.77 15.97
CA ASP A 31 -28.26 3.88 16.53
C ASP A 31 -27.18 3.72 15.47
N ILE A 32 -26.01 4.27 15.74
CA ILE A 32 -24.83 4.03 14.88
C ILE A 32 -24.49 2.56 15.12
N VAL A 33 -25.15 1.69 14.39
CA VAL A 33 -24.73 0.29 14.31
C VAL A 33 -23.42 0.29 13.57
N VAL A 34 -22.32 0.27 14.31
CA VAL A 34 -21.00 -0.02 13.73
C VAL A 34 -21.10 -1.43 13.16
N PRO A 35 -21.15 -1.59 11.83
CA PRO A 35 -21.30 -2.91 11.27
C PRO A 35 -20.06 -3.72 11.67
N VAL A 36 -20.26 -4.79 12.42
CA VAL A 36 -19.22 -5.78 12.65
C VAL A 36 -18.74 -6.21 11.26
N ALA A 37 -17.50 -5.90 10.94
CA ALA A 37 -16.95 -6.32 9.66
C ALA A 37 -17.03 -7.84 9.62
N PRO A 38 -17.56 -8.43 8.55
CA PRO A 38 -17.47 -9.87 8.38
C PRO A 38 -16.00 -10.27 8.46
N GLU A 39 -15.71 -11.35 9.19
CA GLU A 39 -14.36 -11.93 9.13
C GLU A 39 -14.05 -12.16 7.64
N PRO A 40 -12.91 -11.67 7.14
CA PRO A 40 -12.57 -11.84 5.76
C PRO A 40 -12.45 -13.34 5.49
N GLY A 41 -13.34 -13.86 4.67
CA GLY A 41 -13.21 -15.21 4.14
C GLY A 41 -11.89 -15.37 3.36
N THR A 42 -11.58 -16.58 2.95
CA THR A 42 -10.41 -16.82 2.10
C THR A 42 -10.62 -16.12 0.77
N VAL A 43 -9.90 -15.02 0.53
CA VAL A 43 -9.94 -14.27 -0.72
C VAL A 43 -8.91 -14.87 -1.67
N ASN A 44 -9.34 -15.34 -2.84
CA ASN A 44 -8.40 -15.76 -3.87
C ASN A 44 -7.70 -14.53 -4.48
N THR A 45 -6.38 -14.50 -4.33
CA THR A 45 -5.53 -13.41 -4.82
C THR A 45 -4.54 -13.87 -5.91
N ALA A 46 -4.52 -15.16 -6.24
CA ALA A 46 -3.70 -15.69 -7.32
C ALA A 46 -4.18 -15.20 -8.70
N ILE A 47 -3.27 -15.14 -9.66
CA ILE A 47 -3.54 -14.79 -11.06
C ILE A 47 -2.83 -15.78 -11.99
N SER A 48 -3.29 -15.89 -13.22
CA SER A 48 -2.66 -16.78 -14.20
C SER A 48 -1.30 -16.28 -14.66
N GLU A 49 -0.44 -17.20 -15.07
CA GLU A 49 0.85 -16.88 -15.69
C GLU A 49 0.69 -15.97 -16.93
N GLU A 50 -0.35 -16.20 -17.73
CA GLU A 50 -0.66 -15.37 -18.88
C GLU A 50 -0.84 -13.90 -18.52
N ILE A 51 -1.57 -13.62 -17.44
CA ILE A 51 -1.76 -12.26 -16.93
C ILE A 51 -0.43 -11.65 -16.46
N LEU A 52 0.40 -12.42 -15.73
CA LEU A 52 1.73 -11.96 -15.32
C LEU A 52 2.59 -11.58 -16.49
N ARG A 53 2.64 -12.42 -17.53
CA ARG A 53 3.41 -12.18 -18.76
C ARG A 53 2.88 -10.97 -19.53
N LYS A 54 1.56 -10.81 -19.60
CA LYS A 54 0.92 -9.63 -20.21
C LYS A 54 1.35 -8.34 -19.49
N ILE A 55 1.32 -8.33 -18.16
CA ILE A 55 1.75 -7.18 -17.36
C ILE A 55 3.25 -6.91 -17.57
N ALA A 56 4.09 -7.94 -17.50
CA ALA A 56 5.54 -7.79 -17.70
C ALA A 56 5.88 -7.20 -19.08
N ALA A 57 5.18 -7.61 -20.13
CA ALA A 57 5.40 -7.13 -21.48
C ALA A 57 5.20 -5.61 -21.64
N THR A 58 4.35 -4.98 -20.82
CA THR A 58 4.13 -3.52 -20.89
C THR A 58 5.41 -2.72 -20.58
N GLN A 59 6.33 -3.30 -19.82
CA GLN A 59 7.56 -2.60 -19.39
C GLN A 59 8.53 -2.30 -20.52
N THR A 60 8.38 -2.99 -21.65
CA THR A 60 9.22 -2.81 -22.85
C THR A 60 8.42 -2.36 -24.05
N ALA A 61 7.10 -2.21 -23.92
CA ALA A 61 6.20 -1.76 -24.99
C ALA A 61 6.17 -0.23 -25.08
N THR A 62 7.31 0.38 -25.36
CA THR A 62 7.44 1.83 -25.46
C THR A 62 6.65 2.42 -26.63
N PRO A 63 6.09 3.64 -26.48
CA PRO A 63 5.52 4.37 -27.59
C PRO A 63 6.52 4.61 -28.73
N GLU A 64 6.03 4.76 -29.95
CA GLU A 64 6.87 5.07 -31.09
C GLU A 64 7.67 6.37 -30.89
N GLY A 65 8.96 6.34 -31.16
CA GLY A 65 9.88 7.48 -30.98
C GLY A 65 10.26 7.78 -29.53
N PHE A 66 9.74 7.05 -28.53
CA PHE A 66 10.06 7.28 -27.14
C PHE A 66 11.46 6.75 -26.77
N VAL A 67 12.28 7.60 -26.17
CA VAL A 67 13.67 7.27 -25.80
C VAL A 67 13.82 7.10 -24.30
N ILE A 68 13.99 5.85 -23.87
CA ILE A 68 14.26 5.52 -22.46
C ILE A 68 15.74 5.81 -22.13
N HIS A 69 16.00 6.33 -20.93
CA HIS A 69 17.37 6.53 -20.46
C HIS A 69 18.20 5.22 -20.53
N PRO A 70 19.43 5.23 -21.10
CA PRO A 70 20.21 4.01 -21.36
C PRO A 70 20.48 3.13 -20.14
N LYS A 71 20.57 3.71 -18.93
CA LYS A 71 20.74 2.96 -17.68
C LYS A 71 19.45 2.31 -17.18
N LEU A 72 18.29 2.79 -17.62
CA LEU A 72 16.98 2.28 -17.18
C LEU A 72 16.47 1.17 -18.10
N ALA A 73 16.67 1.28 -19.40
CA ALA A 73 16.18 0.29 -20.37
C ALA A 73 16.53 -1.18 -20.03
N PRO A 74 17.78 -1.51 -19.62
CA PRO A 74 18.11 -2.87 -19.20
C PRO A 74 17.38 -3.34 -17.94
N GLN A 75 17.06 -2.42 -17.02
CA GLN A 75 16.34 -2.75 -15.79
C GLN A 75 14.88 -3.12 -16.09
N LEU A 76 14.25 -2.40 -17.02
CA LEU A 76 12.88 -2.70 -17.46
C LEU A 76 12.82 -4.02 -18.23
N ALA A 77 13.75 -4.24 -19.16
CA ALA A 77 13.86 -5.49 -19.90
C ALA A 77 14.06 -6.70 -18.97
N LYS A 78 14.80 -6.52 -17.87
CA LYS A 78 15.02 -7.58 -16.89
C LYS A 78 13.74 -8.02 -16.20
N ARG A 79 12.73 -7.15 -16.02
CA ARG A 79 11.46 -7.50 -15.37
C ARG A 79 10.71 -8.60 -16.11
N THR A 80 10.81 -8.65 -17.43
CA THR A 80 10.21 -9.74 -18.23
C THR A 80 10.95 -11.06 -18.04
N GLN A 81 12.29 -11.01 -17.88
CA GLN A 81 13.14 -12.19 -17.70
C GLN A 81 13.00 -12.80 -16.29
N MET A 82 12.67 -11.97 -15.27
CA MET A 82 12.50 -12.43 -13.88
C MET A 82 11.46 -13.53 -13.72
N LEU A 83 10.44 -13.56 -14.59
CA LEU A 83 9.43 -14.63 -14.58
C LEU A 83 10.04 -15.98 -14.99
N ASP A 84 10.87 -16.00 -16.02
CA ASP A 84 11.50 -17.22 -16.53
C ASP A 84 12.62 -17.70 -15.59
N GLU A 85 13.33 -16.74 -14.96
CA GLU A 85 14.37 -17.02 -13.96
C GLU A 85 13.80 -17.44 -12.60
N GLY A 86 12.50 -17.29 -12.36
CA GLY A 86 11.89 -17.52 -11.05
C GLY A 86 12.43 -16.62 -9.95
N SER A 87 12.83 -15.40 -10.30
CA SER A 87 13.52 -14.45 -9.40
C SER A 87 12.88 -13.06 -9.39
N VAL A 88 11.56 -13.00 -9.27
CA VAL A 88 10.76 -11.77 -9.23
C VAL A 88 11.12 -10.95 -8.00
N ASP A 89 11.55 -9.71 -8.22
CA ASP A 89 11.88 -8.76 -7.17
C ASP A 89 10.64 -8.01 -6.62
N TRP A 90 10.85 -7.19 -5.60
CA TRP A 90 9.77 -6.47 -4.90
C TRP A 90 8.97 -5.57 -5.82
N SER A 91 9.66 -4.75 -6.61
CA SER A 91 9.01 -3.77 -7.49
C SER A 91 8.26 -4.42 -8.65
N THR A 92 8.76 -5.54 -9.13
CA THR A 92 8.07 -6.34 -10.15
C THR A 92 6.83 -7.02 -9.56
N GLY A 93 6.90 -7.52 -8.31
CA GLY A 93 5.74 -8.06 -7.59
C GLY A 93 4.66 -7.00 -7.35
N GLU A 94 5.05 -5.77 -6.97
CA GLU A 94 4.15 -4.62 -6.85
C GLU A 94 3.46 -4.30 -8.18
N MET A 95 4.21 -4.23 -9.25
CA MET A 95 3.70 -3.99 -10.60
C MET A 95 2.67 -5.07 -11.03
N PHE A 96 2.91 -6.33 -10.67
CA PHE A 96 1.94 -7.41 -10.92
C PHE A 96 0.65 -7.22 -10.13
N ALA A 97 0.73 -6.76 -8.89
CA ALA A 97 -0.46 -6.43 -8.11
C ALA A 97 -1.26 -5.30 -8.77
N PHE A 98 -0.60 -4.20 -9.13
CA PHE A 98 -1.26 -3.06 -9.79
C PHE A 98 -1.85 -3.47 -11.14
N GLY A 99 -1.07 -4.07 -12.02
CA GLY A 99 -1.51 -4.45 -13.35
C GLY A 99 -2.67 -5.44 -13.34
N SER A 100 -2.66 -6.41 -12.41
CA SER A 100 -3.75 -7.38 -12.30
C SER A 100 -5.04 -6.75 -11.76
N LEU A 101 -4.96 -5.83 -10.81
CA LEU A 101 -6.11 -5.09 -10.30
C LEU A 101 -6.71 -4.17 -11.37
N LEU A 102 -5.86 -3.49 -12.17
CA LEU A 102 -6.31 -2.70 -13.31
C LEU A 102 -7.08 -3.55 -14.33
N LEU A 103 -6.59 -4.75 -14.65
CA LEU A 103 -7.28 -5.69 -15.55
C LEU A 103 -8.61 -6.19 -14.96
N GLU A 104 -8.74 -6.22 -13.65
CA GLU A 104 -9.97 -6.56 -12.93
C GLU A 104 -10.92 -5.35 -12.76
N GLY A 105 -10.56 -4.17 -13.29
CA GLY A 105 -11.39 -2.97 -13.27
C GLY A 105 -11.26 -2.13 -12.01
N HIS A 106 -10.20 -2.35 -11.21
CA HIS A 106 -9.90 -1.54 -10.01
C HIS A 106 -8.89 -0.45 -10.35
N PRO A 107 -9.27 0.84 -10.28
CA PRO A 107 -8.32 1.93 -10.42
C PRO A 107 -7.23 1.89 -9.34
N ILE A 108 -6.02 2.29 -9.72
CA ILE A 108 -4.89 2.41 -8.81
C ILE A 108 -4.55 3.89 -8.65
N ARG A 109 -4.47 4.35 -7.41
CA ARG A 109 -3.98 5.68 -7.07
C ARG A 109 -2.86 5.58 -6.05
N LEU A 110 -1.69 6.07 -6.42
CA LEU A 110 -0.51 6.13 -5.58
C LEU A 110 -0.01 7.57 -5.53
N ALA A 111 0.09 8.14 -4.35
CA ALA A 111 0.66 9.47 -4.12
C ALA A 111 1.70 9.45 -3.01
N GLY A 112 2.69 10.31 -3.11
CA GLY A 112 3.80 10.43 -2.16
C GLY A 112 4.98 11.12 -2.81
N GLN A 113 6.03 11.37 -2.05
CA GLN A 113 7.25 11.99 -2.57
C GLN A 113 8.05 10.96 -3.38
N ASP A 114 8.48 11.32 -4.59
CA ASP A 114 9.26 10.47 -5.50
C ASP A 114 8.60 9.13 -5.90
N VAL A 115 7.29 8.96 -5.73
CA VAL A 115 6.60 7.67 -5.97
C VAL A 115 6.59 7.24 -7.43
N ARG A 116 6.68 8.17 -8.37
CA ARG A 116 6.73 7.90 -9.81
C ARG A 116 7.95 7.04 -10.18
N ARG A 117 9.08 7.34 -9.58
CA ARG A 117 10.34 6.59 -9.72
C ARG A 117 10.51 5.55 -8.61
N GLY A 118 9.97 5.83 -7.43
CA GLY A 118 10.30 5.22 -6.15
C GLY A 118 11.50 5.88 -5.50
N THR A 119 11.43 6.19 -4.19
CA THR A 119 12.52 6.82 -3.43
C THR A 119 13.87 6.10 -3.61
N PHE A 120 13.84 4.77 -3.70
CA PHE A 120 15.02 3.93 -3.88
C PHE A 120 15.32 3.60 -5.35
N SER A 121 14.79 4.37 -6.31
CA SER A 121 14.92 4.13 -7.76
C SER A 121 14.54 2.70 -8.17
N ASN A 122 13.44 2.21 -7.66
CA ASN A 122 13.01 0.81 -7.77
C ASN A 122 11.72 0.64 -8.59
N ARG A 123 10.73 1.51 -8.43
CA ARG A 123 9.39 1.35 -9.01
C ARG A 123 9.36 1.66 -10.50
N HIS A 124 9.77 2.85 -10.90
CA HIS A 124 9.67 3.34 -12.28
C HIS A 124 8.27 3.13 -12.89
N ALA A 125 7.24 3.55 -12.17
CA ALA A 125 5.85 3.50 -12.62
C ALA A 125 5.57 4.52 -13.73
N CYS A 126 6.34 5.61 -13.76
CA CYS A 126 6.40 6.61 -14.81
C CYS A 126 7.82 6.70 -15.34
N ILE A 127 7.96 6.76 -16.64
CA ILE A 127 9.24 6.89 -17.36
C ILE A 127 9.16 8.18 -18.18
N VAL A 128 10.25 8.93 -18.17
CA VAL A 128 10.33 10.22 -18.87
C VAL A 128 11.18 10.05 -20.14
N ASP A 129 10.64 10.51 -21.27
CA ASP A 129 11.34 10.55 -22.55
C ASP A 129 12.57 11.46 -22.49
N GLN A 130 13.71 10.95 -22.91
CA GLN A 130 14.98 11.70 -22.82
C GLN A 130 15.06 12.89 -23.79
N ASN A 131 14.28 12.88 -24.86
CA ASN A 131 14.31 13.92 -25.88
C ASN A 131 13.23 14.98 -25.66
N THR A 132 12.01 14.55 -25.29
CA THR A 132 10.84 15.41 -25.24
C THR A 132 10.42 15.78 -23.82
N GLY A 133 10.85 15.02 -22.81
CA GLY A 133 10.38 15.17 -21.44
C GLY A 133 8.95 14.62 -21.20
N ALA A 134 8.37 13.94 -22.18
CA ALA A 134 7.03 13.37 -22.07
C ALA A 134 7.00 12.20 -21.09
N ASP A 135 5.92 12.10 -20.32
CA ASP A 135 5.68 11.00 -19.39
C ASP A 135 5.06 9.79 -20.09
N TRP A 136 5.52 8.61 -19.71
CA TRP A 136 4.94 7.34 -20.11
C TRP A 136 4.73 6.43 -18.90
N PHE A 137 3.52 5.91 -18.77
CA PHE A 137 3.12 4.98 -17.72
C PHE A 137 2.88 3.59 -18.33
N PRO A 138 3.83 2.64 -18.21
CA PRO A 138 3.73 1.33 -18.86
C PRO A 138 2.42 0.59 -18.60
N LEU A 139 1.89 0.63 -17.37
CA LEU A 139 0.66 -0.07 -17.01
C LEU A 139 -0.60 0.51 -17.64
N GLN A 140 -0.60 1.76 -18.07
CA GLN A 140 -1.75 2.33 -18.82
C GLN A 140 -2.00 1.58 -20.12
N GLY A 141 -0.96 1.03 -20.74
CA GLY A 141 -1.09 0.19 -21.93
C GLY A 141 -1.90 -1.09 -21.76
N LEU A 142 -2.15 -1.54 -20.52
CA LEU A 142 -2.98 -2.73 -20.27
C LEU A 142 -4.46 -2.51 -20.52
N ILE A 143 -4.94 -1.31 -20.28
CA ILE A 143 -6.39 -1.01 -20.18
C ILE A 143 -6.89 -0.05 -21.27
N GLY A 144 -5.98 0.54 -22.07
CA GLY A 144 -6.33 1.50 -23.12
C GLY A 144 -7.09 2.73 -22.63
N ASN A 145 -7.05 3.02 -21.31
CA ASN A 145 -7.77 4.11 -20.66
C ASN A 145 -6.88 4.77 -19.61
N ASP A 146 -6.54 6.02 -19.79
CA ASP A 146 -5.62 6.78 -18.95
C ASP A 146 -6.20 7.11 -17.56
N ASN A 147 -7.51 6.91 -17.36
CA ASN A 147 -8.21 7.32 -16.15
C ASN A 147 -8.33 6.25 -15.06
N GLN A 148 -7.41 5.28 -15.01
CA GLN A 148 -7.44 4.22 -14.00
C GLN A 148 -6.09 3.99 -13.29
N PHE A 149 -4.99 4.51 -13.82
CA PHE A 149 -3.67 4.40 -13.20
C PHE A 149 -3.07 5.77 -12.93
N PHE A 150 -3.11 6.18 -11.68
CA PHE A 150 -2.69 7.50 -11.21
C PHE A 150 -1.50 7.37 -10.27
N VAL A 151 -0.36 7.94 -10.65
CA VAL A 151 0.84 7.99 -9.80
C VAL A 151 1.34 9.42 -9.77
N PHE A 152 1.31 10.03 -8.59
CA PHE A 152 1.60 11.45 -8.42
C PHE A 152 2.69 11.68 -7.37
N ASP A 153 3.75 12.38 -7.76
CA ASP A 153 4.66 12.95 -6.79
C ASP A 153 3.93 14.05 -6.02
N SER A 154 3.76 13.86 -4.71
CA SER A 154 2.98 14.72 -3.86
C SER A 154 3.72 16.00 -3.48
N LEU A 155 2.98 16.97 -2.93
CA LEU A 155 3.56 18.10 -2.23
C LEU A 155 4.40 17.62 -1.03
N LEU A 156 5.36 18.45 -0.61
CA LEU A 156 6.20 18.23 0.57
C LEU A 156 5.39 18.55 1.85
N SER A 157 4.33 17.79 2.08
CA SER A 157 3.48 17.86 3.26
C SER A 157 2.77 16.53 3.43
N GLU A 158 3.23 15.74 4.39
CA GLU A 158 2.66 14.44 4.74
C GLU A 158 1.21 14.60 5.21
N TYR A 159 0.95 15.66 6.01
CA TYR A 159 -0.39 15.96 6.51
C TYR A 159 -1.40 16.16 5.37
N ALA A 160 -1.05 17.02 4.42
CA ALA A 160 -1.94 17.34 3.30
C ALA A 160 -2.11 16.14 2.36
N ALA A 161 -1.01 15.45 2.02
CA ALA A 161 -1.03 14.32 1.09
C ALA A 161 -1.80 13.13 1.67
N MET A 162 -1.50 12.72 2.90
CA MET A 162 -2.19 11.62 3.56
C MET A 162 -3.67 11.93 3.80
N GLY A 163 -3.99 13.16 4.23
CA GLY A 163 -5.37 13.59 4.44
C GLY A 163 -6.18 13.59 3.14
N PHE A 164 -5.57 13.98 2.02
CA PHE A 164 -6.20 13.91 0.71
C PHE A 164 -6.48 12.46 0.30
N GLU A 165 -5.50 11.58 0.40
CA GLU A 165 -5.68 10.17 0.01
C GLU A 165 -6.68 9.44 0.91
N TYR A 166 -6.73 9.77 2.20
CA TYR A 166 -7.79 9.30 3.08
C TYR A 166 -9.16 9.70 2.56
N GLY A 167 -9.40 11.01 2.31
CA GLY A 167 -10.67 11.51 1.79
C GLY A 167 -11.03 10.92 0.42
N TYR A 168 -10.04 10.76 -0.47
CA TYR A 168 -10.24 10.13 -1.78
C TYR A 168 -10.71 8.68 -1.64
N SER A 169 -10.17 7.92 -0.68
CA SER A 169 -10.53 6.53 -0.44
C SER A 169 -11.97 6.35 0.08
N LEU A 170 -12.55 7.36 0.73
CA LEU A 170 -13.94 7.33 1.17
C LEU A 170 -14.93 7.40 0.02
N VAL A 171 -14.57 8.15 -1.04
CA VAL A 171 -15.45 8.40 -2.20
C VAL A 171 -15.24 7.38 -3.32
N ARG A 172 -14.02 6.88 -3.48
CA ARG A 172 -13.64 5.90 -4.52
C ARG A 172 -13.42 4.52 -3.92
N ASP A 173 -14.51 3.87 -3.60
CA ASP A 173 -14.51 2.59 -2.89
C ASP A 173 -14.01 1.39 -3.71
N ASN A 174 -13.97 1.52 -5.03
CA ASN A 174 -13.49 0.51 -5.95
C ASN A 174 -12.01 0.69 -6.35
N ALA A 175 -11.31 1.69 -5.80
CA ALA A 175 -9.91 1.99 -6.12
C ALA A 175 -8.96 1.54 -5.01
N LEU A 176 -7.77 1.06 -5.39
CA LEU A 176 -6.65 0.90 -4.48
C LEU A 176 -5.98 2.27 -4.31
N VAL A 177 -6.23 2.91 -3.18
CA VAL A 177 -5.70 4.24 -2.85
C VAL A 177 -4.55 4.10 -1.87
N MET A 178 -3.39 4.62 -2.24
CA MET A 178 -2.15 4.47 -1.47
C MET A 178 -1.45 5.81 -1.27
N TRP A 179 -0.97 6.04 -0.08
CA TRP A 179 0.01 7.07 0.23
C TRP A 179 1.33 6.43 0.65
N GLU A 180 2.44 6.79 -0.03
CA GLU A 180 3.77 6.31 0.33
C GLU A 180 4.59 7.44 0.95
N ALA A 181 5.11 7.20 2.15
CA ALA A 181 6.09 8.07 2.76
C ALA A 181 7.43 7.96 2.02
N GLN A 182 8.18 9.06 1.88
CA GLN A 182 9.54 8.96 1.35
C GLN A 182 10.42 8.07 2.25
N PHE A 183 10.26 8.21 3.56
CA PHE A 183 10.66 7.29 4.62
C PHE A 183 9.52 7.20 5.64
N GLY A 184 9.29 6.04 6.19
CA GLY A 184 8.19 5.83 7.14
C GLY A 184 8.28 6.71 8.38
N ASP A 185 9.48 7.17 8.75
CA ASP A 185 9.72 8.15 9.82
C ASP A 185 8.89 9.41 9.64
N PHE A 186 8.72 9.88 8.40
CA PHE A 186 8.03 11.14 8.10
C PHE A 186 6.50 11.05 8.20
N ALA A 187 5.94 9.87 8.38
CA ALA A 187 4.51 9.73 8.68
C ALA A 187 4.11 10.47 9.97
N ASN A 188 5.07 10.79 10.87
CA ASN A 188 4.85 11.60 12.05
C ASN A 188 4.29 12.99 11.73
N GLY A 189 4.63 13.55 10.58
CA GLY A 189 4.08 14.83 10.10
C GLY A 189 2.57 14.81 9.83
N ALA A 190 1.98 13.62 9.70
CA ALA A 190 0.55 13.39 9.52
C ALA A 190 -0.09 12.60 10.69
N GLN A 191 0.53 12.58 11.87
CA GLN A 191 0.04 11.79 12.99
C GLN A 191 -1.41 12.12 13.36
N THR A 192 -1.83 13.36 13.26
CA THR A 192 -3.23 13.76 13.49
C THR A 192 -4.20 13.06 12.52
N VAL A 193 -3.82 12.91 11.24
CA VAL A 193 -4.64 12.19 10.26
C VAL A 193 -4.73 10.71 10.62
N ILE A 194 -3.64 10.13 11.12
CA ILE A 194 -3.61 8.73 11.55
C ILE A 194 -4.51 8.53 12.76
N ASP A 195 -4.38 9.36 13.80
CA ASP A 195 -5.09 9.20 15.06
C ASP A 195 -6.59 9.53 14.93
N GLU A 196 -6.91 10.65 14.26
CA GLU A 196 -8.28 11.16 14.22
C GLU A 196 -9.15 10.55 13.13
N PHE A 197 -8.56 10.12 12.02
CA PHE A 197 -9.30 9.65 10.85
C PHE A 197 -9.01 8.18 10.55
N ILE A 198 -7.76 7.81 10.23
CA ILE A 198 -7.43 6.47 9.75
C ILE A 198 -7.75 5.41 10.80
N SER A 199 -7.38 5.63 12.05
CA SER A 199 -7.57 4.64 13.13
C SER A 199 -8.98 4.64 13.72
N SER A 200 -9.74 5.73 13.63
CA SER A 200 -10.93 5.93 14.46
C SER A 200 -12.21 6.37 13.73
N ALA A 201 -12.13 6.79 12.46
CA ALA A 201 -13.28 7.32 11.72
C ALA A 201 -14.44 6.33 11.57
N LEU A 202 -14.15 5.04 11.46
CA LEU A 202 -15.19 4.02 11.42
C LEU A 202 -16.05 4.03 12.67
N GLN A 203 -15.44 4.10 13.85
CA GLN A 203 -16.16 4.10 15.11
C GLN A 203 -16.84 5.45 15.38
N LYS A 204 -16.17 6.56 15.05
CA LYS A 204 -16.72 7.91 15.28
C LYS A 204 -17.88 8.24 14.36
N TRP A 205 -17.76 7.89 13.07
CA TRP A 205 -18.63 8.41 12.01
C TRP A 205 -19.19 7.34 11.07
N GLY A 206 -18.84 6.07 11.28
CA GLY A 206 -19.22 4.98 10.38
C GLY A 206 -18.49 5.01 9.03
N GLU A 207 -17.48 5.84 8.87
CA GLU A 207 -16.74 5.99 7.62
C GLU A 207 -15.80 4.81 7.38
N ARG A 208 -15.84 4.26 6.17
CA ARG A 208 -15.02 3.12 5.77
C ARG A 208 -13.97 3.54 4.75
N SER A 209 -12.76 3.74 5.22
CA SER A 209 -11.60 3.96 4.36
C SER A 209 -10.89 2.64 4.05
N SER A 210 -10.39 2.52 2.83
CA SER A 210 -9.45 1.48 2.41
C SER A 210 -8.09 2.06 2.01
N VAL A 211 -7.72 3.22 2.56
CA VAL A 211 -6.41 3.81 2.28
C VAL A 211 -5.29 2.89 2.76
N ALA A 212 -4.27 2.72 1.93
CA ALA A 212 -3.06 2.00 2.31
C ALA A 212 -1.91 2.98 2.53
N LEU A 213 -1.23 2.85 3.66
CA LEU A 213 -0.01 3.58 3.97
C LEU A 213 1.19 2.69 3.67
N LEU A 214 2.08 3.13 2.80
CA LEU A 214 3.32 2.44 2.44
C LEU A 214 4.49 3.15 3.13
N LEU A 215 5.12 2.47 4.08
CA LEU A 215 6.06 3.08 5.02
C LEU A 215 7.41 2.36 4.95
N PRO A 216 8.40 2.89 4.19
CA PRO A 216 9.75 2.34 4.18
C PRO A 216 10.34 2.31 5.60
N HIS A 217 10.76 1.11 6.04
CA HIS A 217 11.21 0.85 7.41
C HIS A 217 12.42 -0.07 7.44
N GLY A 218 13.35 0.20 8.34
CA GLY A 218 14.51 -0.63 8.62
C GLY A 218 15.74 0.18 9.03
N TYR A 219 16.48 -0.31 10.00
CA TYR A 219 17.75 0.27 10.46
C TYR A 219 18.86 -0.19 9.52
N GLU A 220 19.13 0.58 8.47
CA GLU A 220 20.03 0.20 7.37
C GLU A 220 21.12 1.23 7.09
N GLY A 221 21.51 2.02 8.10
CA GLY A 221 22.63 2.95 8.03
C GLY A 221 22.32 4.28 7.34
N GLN A 222 21.06 4.65 7.17
CA GLN A 222 20.63 5.88 6.50
C GLN A 222 20.43 7.07 7.45
N GLY A 223 20.70 6.88 8.74
CA GLY A 223 20.59 7.91 9.77
C GLY A 223 19.34 7.81 10.65
N PRO A 224 19.24 8.66 11.71
CA PRO A 224 18.20 8.53 12.73
C PRO A 224 16.78 8.82 12.20
N ASP A 225 16.63 9.73 11.22
CA ASP A 225 15.33 10.14 10.69
C ASP A 225 14.91 9.34 9.45
N HIS A 226 15.63 8.26 9.12
CA HIS A 226 15.44 7.45 7.92
C HIS A 226 15.49 5.95 8.26
N SER A 227 15.05 5.58 9.46
CA SER A 227 15.19 4.21 9.97
C SER A 227 13.87 3.61 10.42
N SER A 228 13.08 4.30 11.22
CA SER A 228 11.90 3.72 11.86
C SER A 228 10.61 4.41 11.49
N ALA A 229 9.69 3.66 10.87
CA ALA A 229 8.31 4.09 10.70
C ALA A 229 7.48 4.01 12.00
N ARG A 230 8.09 3.67 13.12
CA ARG A 230 7.44 3.57 14.44
C ARG A 230 6.29 2.55 14.45
N ILE A 231 6.60 1.30 14.15
CA ILE A 231 5.63 0.17 14.12
C ILE A 231 4.77 0.14 15.38
N GLU A 232 5.38 0.37 16.53
CA GLU A 232 4.74 0.39 17.85
C GLU A 232 3.58 1.37 17.96
N ARG A 233 3.61 2.51 17.27
CA ARG A 233 2.52 3.49 17.25
C ARG A 233 1.27 2.91 16.58
N TYR A 234 1.44 2.29 15.42
CA TYR A 234 0.33 1.67 14.69
C TYR A 234 -0.23 0.48 15.44
N LEU A 235 0.62 -0.34 16.04
CA LEU A 235 0.16 -1.47 16.86
C LEU A 235 -0.63 -1.00 18.10
N ALA A 236 -0.23 0.10 18.72
CA ALA A 236 -0.95 0.69 19.85
C ALA A 236 -2.34 1.22 19.45
N LEU A 237 -2.51 1.65 18.20
CA LEU A 237 -3.78 2.14 17.65
C LEU A 237 -4.70 1.02 17.16
N CYS A 238 -4.22 -0.23 17.08
CA CYS A 238 -5.03 -1.37 16.64
C CYS A 238 -6.04 -1.76 17.73
N ALA A 239 -7.33 -1.65 17.40
CA ALA A 239 -8.43 -2.06 18.25
C ALA A 239 -9.63 -2.51 17.39
N GLU A 240 -10.35 -3.54 17.80
CA GLU A 240 -11.61 -3.97 17.16
C GLU A 240 -11.51 -4.18 15.64
N ALA A 241 -10.37 -4.63 15.16
CA ALA A 241 -10.07 -4.82 13.74
C ALA A 241 -10.23 -3.53 12.89
N ASN A 242 -9.94 -2.35 13.47
CA ASN A 242 -10.04 -1.05 12.81
C ASN A 242 -9.08 -0.87 11.63
N MET A 243 -7.92 -1.50 11.66
CA MET A 243 -6.92 -1.45 10.59
C MET A 243 -6.14 -2.75 10.50
N THR A 244 -5.46 -2.96 9.37
CA THR A 244 -4.48 -4.03 9.17
C THR A 244 -3.08 -3.46 9.20
N VAL A 245 -2.19 -4.04 10.01
CA VAL A 245 -0.77 -3.67 10.08
C VAL A 245 0.05 -4.85 9.59
N ALA A 246 0.88 -4.66 8.57
CA ALA A 246 1.60 -5.73 7.90
C ALA A 246 3.06 -5.39 7.59
N GLN A 247 3.93 -6.39 7.65
CA GLN A 247 5.31 -6.32 7.17
C GLN A 247 5.60 -7.57 6.32
N PRO A 248 5.31 -7.54 5.01
CA PRO A 248 5.56 -8.65 4.12
C PRO A 248 7.06 -8.98 4.06
N SER A 249 7.40 -10.26 3.88
CA SER A 249 8.79 -10.72 3.82
C SER A 249 9.23 -11.17 2.43
N THR A 250 8.30 -11.25 1.47
CA THR A 250 8.61 -11.61 0.07
C THR A 250 7.81 -10.76 -0.91
N PRO A 251 8.27 -10.58 -2.16
CA PRO A 251 7.52 -9.93 -3.22
C PRO A 251 6.12 -10.51 -3.44
N ALA A 252 6.00 -11.85 -3.42
CA ALA A 252 4.70 -12.52 -3.58
C ALA A 252 3.77 -12.24 -2.38
N SER A 253 4.30 -12.20 -1.15
CA SER A 253 3.51 -11.85 0.02
C SER A 253 2.96 -10.42 -0.09
N TYR A 254 3.77 -9.47 -0.58
CA TYR A 254 3.34 -8.09 -0.82
C TYR A 254 2.30 -8.01 -1.95
N PHE A 255 2.53 -8.71 -3.06
CA PHE A 255 1.55 -8.83 -4.14
C PHE A 255 0.20 -9.34 -3.64
N HIS A 256 0.19 -10.45 -2.90
CA HIS A 256 -1.03 -11.02 -2.36
C HIS A 256 -1.69 -10.11 -1.33
N LEU A 257 -0.92 -9.39 -0.51
CA LEU A 257 -1.43 -8.44 0.46
C LEU A 257 -2.22 -7.30 -0.19
N LEU A 258 -1.66 -6.66 -1.24
CA LEU A 258 -2.33 -5.56 -1.94
C LEU A 258 -3.63 -6.03 -2.60
N ARG A 259 -3.61 -7.19 -3.25
CA ARG A 259 -4.80 -7.77 -3.86
C ARG A 259 -5.83 -8.21 -2.84
N TRP A 260 -5.39 -8.82 -1.73
CA TRP A 260 -6.26 -9.17 -0.61
C TRP A 260 -6.92 -7.92 -0.02
N HIS A 261 -6.16 -6.87 0.18
CA HIS A 261 -6.65 -5.60 0.71
C HIS A 261 -7.77 -5.03 -0.17
N MET A 262 -7.57 -4.99 -1.48
CA MET A 262 -8.57 -4.48 -2.43
C MET A 262 -9.81 -5.36 -2.49
N LYS A 263 -9.64 -6.68 -2.46
CA LYS A 263 -10.74 -7.65 -2.55
C LYS A 263 -11.44 -7.95 -1.23
N ASN A 264 -10.93 -7.43 -0.12
CA ASN A 264 -11.50 -7.66 1.20
C ASN A 264 -12.76 -6.80 1.42
N PRO A 265 -13.94 -7.41 1.63
CA PRO A 265 -15.18 -6.68 1.81
C PRO A 265 -15.22 -5.84 3.09
N ALA A 266 -14.35 -6.11 4.05
CA ALA A 266 -14.32 -5.37 5.32
C ALA A 266 -13.91 -3.91 5.13
N ARG A 267 -13.10 -3.59 4.10
CA ARG A 267 -12.61 -2.23 3.80
C ARG A 267 -12.11 -1.51 5.07
N ARG A 268 -10.88 -1.81 5.42
CA ARG A 268 -10.18 -1.20 6.55
C ARG A 268 -8.88 -0.58 6.06
N PRO A 269 -8.37 0.46 6.69
CA PRO A 269 -7.02 0.96 6.38
C PRO A 269 -5.96 -0.13 6.48
N LEU A 270 -4.96 -0.06 5.59
CA LEU A 270 -3.81 -0.94 5.59
C LEU A 270 -2.54 -0.14 5.86
N VAL A 271 -1.72 -0.59 6.78
CA VAL A 271 -0.39 -0.03 7.04
C VAL A 271 0.65 -1.08 6.68
N VAL A 272 1.50 -0.78 5.69
CA VAL A 272 2.55 -1.68 5.22
C VAL A 272 3.92 -1.12 5.58
N PHE A 273 4.70 -1.86 6.34
CA PHE A 273 6.10 -1.56 6.54
C PHE A 273 6.92 -2.17 5.40
N GLU A 274 7.40 -1.31 4.52
CA GLU A 274 8.12 -1.72 3.32
C GLU A 274 9.61 -1.88 3.57
N PRO A 275 10.25 -2.82 2.90
CA PRO A 275 11.70 -2.97 2.99
C PRO A 275 12.42 -1.88 2.18
N LYS A 276 13.71 -1.67 2.50
CA LYS A 276 14.62 -0.84 1.75
C LYS A 276 15.65 -1.69 0.99
N SER A 277 16.59 -2.32 1.69
CA SER A 277 17.59 -3.17 1.02
C SER A 277 17.01 -4.48 0.46
N MET A 278 15.94 -5.01 1.06
CA MET A 278 15.26 -6.20 0.54
C MET A 278 14.61 -6.00 -0.84
N LEU A 279 14.37 -4.77 -1.28
CA LEU A 279 13.82 -4.49 -2.62
C LEU A 279 14.59 -5.20 -3.73
N ARG A 280 15.90 -5.42 -3.56
CA ARG A 280 16.80 -6.07 -4.52
C ARG A 280 17.48 -7.32 -3.98
N LEU A 281 17.04 -7.82 -2.83
CA LEU A 281 17.66 -8.99 -2.20
C LEU A 281 17.25 -10.26 -2.94
N LYS A 282 18.18 -10.89 -3.64
CA LYS A 282 17.91 -12.13 -4.39
C LYS A 282 17.35 -13.27 -3.53
N ALA A 283 17.79 -13.35 -2.27
CA ALA A 283 17.27 -14.36 -1.34
C ALA A 283 15.79 -14.18 -0.98
N ALA A 284 15.24 -12.97 -1.17
CA ALA A 284 13.84 -12.66 -0.93
C ALA A 284 12.98 -12.77 -2.21
N ALA A 285 13.60 -12.93 -3.38
CA ALA A 285 12.88 -13.03 -4.64
C ALA A 285 11.87 -14.19 -4.63
N SER A 286 10.76 -14.00 -5.33
CA SER A 286 9.68 -14.99 -5.41
C SER A 286 9.64 -15.63 -6.79
N GLY A 287 9.24 -16.93 -6.81
CA GLY A 287 9.07 -17.66 -8.05
C GLY A 287 7.70 -17.44 -8.68
N LEU A 288 7.55 -17.80 -9.94
CA LEU A 288 6.29 -17.68 -10.70
C LEU A 288 5.11 -18.33 -9.95
N LYS A 289 5.34 -19.52 -9.40
CA LYS A 289 4.32 -20.29 -8.67
C LYS A 289 3.75 -19.53 -7.47
N ASP A 290 4.57 -18.69 -6.82
CA ASP A 290 4.16 -17.94 -5.64
C ASP A 290 3.10 -16.87 -5.97
N PHE A 291 2.95 -16.47 -7.23
CA PHE A 291 1.93 -15.52 -7.71
C PHE A 291 0.71 -16.22 -8.31
N THR A 292 0.91 -17.42 -8.86
CA THR A 292 -0.15 -18.15 -9.59
C THR A 292 -0.96 -19.08 -8.71
N THR A 293 -0.53 -19.32 -7.48
CA THR A 293 -1.21 -20.18 -6.52
C THR A 293 -1.31 -19.50 -5.16
N GLY A 294 -2.27 -19.93 -4.35
CA GLY A 294 -2.40 -19.48 -2.96
C GLY A 294 -3.13 -18.14 -2.80
N THR A 295 -2.91 -17.55 -1.66
CA THR A 295 -3.50 -16.30 -1.19
C THR A 295 -2.55 -15.61 -0.22
N PHE A 296 -2.94 -14.44 0.31
CA PHE A 296 -2.16 -13.78 1.35
C PHE A 296 -2.06 -14.65 2.60
N GLN A 297 -0.83 -14.96 2.98
CA GLN A 297 -0.51 -15.74 4.18
C GLN A 297 -0.07 -14.81 5.31
N LYS A 298 -0.80 -14.86 6.43
CA LYS A 298 -0.45 -14.07 7.63
C LYS A 298 0.86 -14.55 8.26
N VAL A 299 1.17 -15.82 8.10
CA VAL A 299 2.37 -16.48 8.62
C VAL A 299 2.95 -17.34 7.51
N ILE A 300 4.25 -17.19 7.25
CA ILE A 300 4.99 -17.98 6.26
C ILE A 300 5.96 -18.87 7.02
N ASP A 301 5.82 -20.17 6.83
CA ASP A 301 6.67 -21.19 7.44
C ASP A 301 8.00 -21.35 6.68
N ASP A 302 9.05 -21.84 7.38
CA ASP A 302 10.29 -22.26 6.76
C ASP A 302 10.31 -23.80 6.61
N PRO A 303 10.01 -24.31 5.41
CA PRO A 303 9.98 -25.76 5.17
C PRO A 303 11.36 -26.41 5.14
N SER A 304 12.43 -25.62 5.14
CA SER A 304 13.81 -26.14 5.07
C SER A 304 14.28 -26.82 6.35
N VAL A 305 13.58 -26.62 7.47
CA VAL A 305 13.91 -27.20 8.79
C VAL A 305 12.77 -28.08 9.30
N GLN A 306 13.03 -29.36 9.45
CA GLN A 306 11.99 -30.30 9.87
C GLN A 306 11.95 -30.58 11.39
N ASN A 307 13.06 -30.60 12.08
CA ASN A 307 13.13 -30.93 13.50
C ASN A 307 13.80 -29.79 14.30
N ALA A 308 13.12 -28.67 14.40
CA ALA A 308 13.66 -27.54 15.12
C ALA A 308 13.50 -27.69 16.63
N SER A 309 14.56 -27.43 17.38
CA SER A 309 14.52 -27.35 18.84
C SER A 309 14.06 -25.99 19.34
N ARG A 310 14.09 -24.97 18.47
CA ARG A 310 13.67 -23.60 18.79
C ARG A 310 12.89 -22.99 17.62
N LEU A 311 11.76 -22.37 17.94
CA LEU A 311 10.96 -21.59 17.01
C LEU A 311 11.26 -20.09 17.18
N ILE A 312 11.57 -19.41 16.07
CA ILE A 312 11.78 -17.97 16.03
C ILE A 312 10.69 -17.35 15.17
N LEU A 313 9.91 -16.44 15.74
CA LEU A 313 8.94 -15.62 15.03
C LEU A 313 9.60 -14.29 14.67
N CYS A 314 9.65 -13.95 13.39
CA CYS A 314 10.25 -12.72 12.91
C CYS A 314 9.48 -12.16 11.71
N SER A 315 9.87 -10.99 11.21
CA SER A 315 9.29 -10.38 10.01
C SER A 315 10.35 -9.64 9.19
N GLY A 316 10.09 -9.52 7.90
CA GLY A 316 10.93 -8.75 7.00
C GLY A 316 12.39 -9.26 6.91
N LYS A 317 13.33 -8.33 6.95
CA LYS A 317 14.76 -8.57 6.69
C LYS A 317 15.43 -9.52 7.69
N ILE A 318 15.00 -9.52 8.93
CA ILE A 318 15.54 -10.38 10.00
C ILE A 318 15.52 -11.86 9.60
N TYR A 319 14.46 -12.29 8.91
CA TYR A 319 14.37 -13.66 8.41
C TYR A 319 15.58 -14.06 7.54
N TYR A 320 16.02 -13.16 6.66
CA TYR A 320 17.15 -13.42 5.73
C TYR A 320 18.50 -13.24 6.39
N GLU A 321 18.64 -12.31 7.32
CA GLU A 321 19.87 -12.05 8.06
C GLU A 321 20.17 -13.19 9.03
N ASP A 322 19.13 -13.68 9.70
CA ASP A 322 19.24 -14.82 10.62
C ASP A 322 19.70 -16.08 9.91
N ARG A 323 19.11 -16.40 8.75
CA ARG A 323 19.52 -17.55 7.92
C ARG A 323 20.96 -17.48 7.42
N LYS A 324 21.55 -16.29 7.28
CA LYS A 324 22.95 -16.10 6.89
C LYS A 324 23.92 -16.24 8.06
N SER A 325 23.43 -16.14 9.28
CA SER A 325 24.27 -16.17 10.46
C SER A 325 24.74 -17.59 10.71
N THR A 326 26.06 -17.80 10.67
CA THR A 326 26.70 -19.10 11.03
C THR A 326 26.49 -19.48 12.49
N ARG A 327 25.94 -18.60 13.33
CA ARG A 327 25.60 -18.85 14.74
C ARG A 327 24.26 -19.59 14.89
N LEU A 328 23.45 -19.61 13.85
CA LEU A 328 22.18 -20.32 13.86
C LEU A 328 22.39 -21.71 13.27
N ASN A 329 22.61 -22.64 14.13
CA ASN A 329 22.61 -24.05 13.82
C ASN A 329 21.26 -24.46 13.21
N SER A 330 21.28 -25.52 12.41
CA SER A 330 20.14 -26.23 11.81
C SER A 330 19.00 -26.64 12.78
N SER A 331 19.10 -26.25 14.05
CA SER A 331 18.11 -26.49 15.11
C SER A 331 17.06 -25.36 15.26
N HIS A 332 17.15 -24.27 14.51
CA HIS A 332 16.21 -23.14 14.60
C HIS A 332 15.32 -23.10 13.37
N ARG A 333 14.02 -22.95 13.57
CA ARG A 333 13.03 -22.71 12.54
C ARG A 333 12.56 -21.27 12.62
N CYS A 334 12.78 -20.50 11.57
CA CYS A 334 12.29 -19.14 11.46
C CYS A 334 10.94 -19.12 10.75
N ILE A 335 9.94 -18.54 11.39
CA ILE A 335 8.64 -18.29 10.78
C ILE A 335 8.50 -16.78 10.55
N SER A 336 8.26 -16.39 9.31
CA SER A 336 8.00 -14.99 8.97
C SER A 336 6.56 -14.63 9.29
N TYR A 337 6.37 -13.59 10.08
CA TYR A 337 5.07 -13.05 10.46
C TYR A 337 4.75 -11.82 9.64
N ALA A 338 3.77 -11.90 8.77
CA ALA A 338 3.44 -10.81 7.84
C ALA A 338 2.38 -9.83 8.37
N VAL A 339 1.58 -10.21 9.37
CA VAL A 339 0.49 -9.38 9.92
C VAL A 339 0.56 -9.35 11.44
N PHE A 340 0.58 -8.16 12.00
CA PHE A 340 0.68 -7.92 13.45
C PHE A 340 -0.66 -7.65 14.14
N CYS A 341 -1.78 -7.70 13.44
CA CYS A 341 -3.08 -7.47 14.06
C CYS A 341 -3.47 -8.66 14.94
N LEU A 342 -2.97 -8.68 16.17
CA LEU A 342 -3.38 -9.64 17.17
C LEU A 342 -4.73 -9.20 17.75
N LYS A 343 -5.77 -10.05 17.67
CA LYS A 343 -6.94 -9.88 18.51
C LYS A 343 -6.48 -9.88 19.97
N LYS A 344 -6.53 -8.73 20.64
CA LYS A 344 -6.58 -8.76 22.10
C LYS A 344 -7.88 -9.49 22.49
N LYS A 345 -7.71 -10.65 23.12
CA LYS A 345 -8.84 -11.29 23.82
C LYS A 345 -9.28 -10.44 24.99
#